data_90fe1d30184d9f45c00d654d544d50a2
#
_entry.id   90fe1d30184d9f45c00d654d544d50a2
#
_cell.length_a   1.000
_cell.length_b   1.000
_cell.length_c   1.000
_cell.angle_alpha   90.00
_cell.angle_beta   90.00
_cell.angle_gamma   90.00
#
_symmetry.space_group_name_H-M   'P 1'
#
loop_
_entity.id
_entity.type
_entity.pdbx_description
1 polymer ?
#
loop_
_entity_poly.entity_id
_entity_poly.type
_entity_poly.pdbx_seq_one_letter_code
_entity_poly.pdbx_strand_id
1 'polypeptide(L)'
;MNFSATSTTVNPDVGEPLFQPELLKRFDINGPRYTSYPTADRFHGEFNQQDYIEALKRTAKTGKPISLYYHLPFCPNICYYCGCNKIITKDHGRSAKYIKYLAKEMNMVTDVMGCTDKKIPVTQLHWGGGTPTFFIA
;
A
#
# COMPACT_ATOMS: atom_id res chain seq x y z
N MET A 1 -8.21 34.27 13.87
CA MET A 1 -8.99 33.40 13.00
C MET A 1 -9.69 32.40 13.91
N ASN A 2 -11.02 32.53 14.04
CA ASN A 2 -11.81 31.65 14.89
C ASN A 2 -12.14 30.39 14.08
N PHE A 3 -11.57 29.24 14.47
CA PHE A 3 -12.02 27.95 13.98
C PHE A 3 -13.31 27.58 14.69
N SER A 4 -14.44 27.69 14.00
CA SER A 4 -15.71 27.12 14.44
C SER A 4 -15.62 25.61 14.33
N ALA A 5 -15.72 24.91 15.45
CA ALA A 5 -15.82 23.46 15.47
C ALA A 5 -17.16 23.06 14.84
N THR A 6 -17.12 22.48 13.64
CA THR A 6 -18.25 21.81 13.03
C THR A 6 -18.59 20.55 13.86
N SER A 7 -19.79 20.52 14.45
CA SER A 7 -20.31 19.35 15.14
C SER A 7 -20.40 18.19 14.16
N THR A 8 -19.57 17.17 14.35
CA THR A 8 -19.67 15.89 13.64
C THR A 8 -20.94 15.21 14.13
N THR A 9 -21.93 15.04 13.25
CA THR A 9 -23.11 14.22 13.52
C THR A 9 -22.64 12.78 13.71
N VAL A 10 -22.70 12.29 14.94
CA VAL A 10 -22.39 10.91 15.31
C VAL A 10 -23.51 10.03 14.78
N ASN A 11 -23.18 8.99 14.01
CA ASN A 11 -24.12 7.98 13.57
C ASN A 11 -24.67 7.24 14.81
N PRO A 12 -25.98 7.23 15.07
CA PRO A 12 -26.55 6.64 16.28
C PRO A 12 -26.36 5.11 16.40
N ASP A 13 -25.97 4.42 15.32
CA ASP A 13 -25.69 2.98 15.32
C ASP A 13 -24.24 2.62 15.69
N VAL A 14 -23.37 3.60 15.83
CA VAL A 14 -22.02 3.43 16.37
C VAL A 14 -22.09 3.93 17.80
N GLY A 15 -22.08 3.04 18.78
CA GLY A 15 -22.07 3.38 20.20
C GLY A 15 -21.07 4.50 20.50
N GLU A 16 -21.28 5.23 21.60
CA GLU A 16 -20.47 6.41 21.96
C GLU A 16 -18.99 6.19 21.65
N PRO A 17 -18.33 7.11 20.95
CA PRO A 17 -16.91 6.95 20.62
C PRO A 17 -16.17 6.71 21.94
N LEU A 18 -15.40 5.63 21.99
CA LEU A 18 -14.58 5.21 23.12
C LEU A 18 -13.40 6.18 23.36
N PHE A 19 -13.68 7.48 23.36
CA PHE A 19 -12.75 8.52 23.79
C PHE A 19 -12.73 8.57 25.30
N GLN A 20 -12.15 7.54 25.91
CA GLN A 20 -11.87 7.53 27.33
C GLN A 20 -10.48 8.14 27.53
N PRO A 21 -10.33 9.33 28.14
CA PRO A 21 -9.04 9.98 28.35
C PRO A 21 -8.04 9.09 29.09
N GLU A 22 -8.53 8.26 30.00
CA GLU A 22 -7.70 7.30 30.74
C GLU A 22 -7.19 6.17 29.85
N LEU A 23 -7.98 5.70 28.89
CA LEU A 23 -7.57 4.71 27.90
C LEU A 23 -6.48 5.29 26.98
N LEU A 24 -6.66 6.52 26.51
CA LEU A 24 -5.66 7.22 25.72
C LEU A 24 -4.36 7.35 26.49
N LYS A 25 -4.40 7.84 27.73
CA LYS A 25 -3.23 7.96 28.59
C LYS A 25 -2.51 6.66 28.85
N ARG A 26 -3.25 5.55 28.98
CA ARG A 26 -2.71 4.20 29.19
C ARG A 26 -1.95 3.69 27.96
N PHE A 27 -2.43 4.01 26.75
CA PHE A 27 -1.88 3.50 25.50
C PHE A 27 -1.05 4.53 24.72
N ASP A 28 -0.90 5.77 25.25
CA ASP A 28 0.01 6.79 24.72
C ASP A 28 1.45 6.46 25.13
N ILE A 29 1.93 5.35 24.60
CA ILE A 29 3.29 4.84 24.80
C ILE A 29 3.97 4.61 23.47
N ASN A 30 5.30 4.76 23.44
CA ASN A 30 6.06 4.41 22.26
C ASN A 30 5.93 2.91 21.99
N GLY A 31 5.47 2.56 20.80
CA GLY A 31 5.29 1.18 20.36
C GLY A 31 5.69 1.00 18.91
N PRO A 32 5.85 -0.25 18.45
CA PRO A 32 6.07 -0.53 17.04
C PRO A 32 4.86 -0.12 16.21
N ARG A 33 5.11 0.23 14.96
CA ARG A 33 4.04 0.58 14.02
C ARG A 33 3.25 -0.67 13.61
N TYR A 34 2.01 -0.74 14.00
CA TYR A 34 1.08 -1.80 13.58
C TYR A 34 0.27 -1.34 12.36
N THR A 35 0.95 -1.10 11.25
CA THR A 35 0.30 -0.61 10.01
C THR A 35 -0.15 -1.73 9.08
N SER A 36 0.28 -2.96 9.36
CA SER A 36 -0.10 -4.15 8.58
C SER A 36 -0.02 -5.41 9.44
N TYR A 37 -0.68 -6.48 9.02
CA TYR A 37 -0.57 -7.79 9.64
C TYR A 37 -0.20 -8.82 8.57
N PRO A 38 0.84 -9.64 8.83
CA PRO A 38 1.74 -9.62 9.99
C PRO A 38 2.52 -8.30 10.08
N THR A 39 2.92 -7.93 11.29
CA THR A 39 3.75 -6.74 11.55
C THR A 39 5.18 -6.94 11.03
N ALA A 40 5.90 -5.87 10.73
CA ALA A 40 7.20 -5.92 10.06
C ALA A 40 8.28 -6.71 10.84
N ASP A 41 8.16 -6.78 12.17
CA ASP A 41 9.04 -7.59 13.04
C ASP A 41 8.88 -9.11 12.82
N ARG A 42 7.80 -9.53 12.15
CA ARG A 42 7.56 -10.93 11.76
C ARG A 42 8.15 -11.29 10.40
N PHE A 43 8.65 -10.32 9.66
CA PHE A 43 9.27 -10.59 8.36
C PHE A 43 10.66 -11.20 8.58
N HIS A 44 10.98 -12.18 7.75
CA HIS A 44 12.26 -12.88 7.77
C HIS A 44 12.79 -13.08 6.35
N GLY A 45 14.10 -13.29 6.23
CA GLY A 45 14.78 -13.41 4.94
C GLY A 45 14.65 -14.78 4.24
N GLU A 46 13.96 -15.74 4.87
CA GLU A 46 13.81 -17.08 4.31
C GLU A 46 12.74 -17.18 3.22
N PHE A 47 11.83 -16.18 3.14
CA PHE A 47 10.82 -16.12 2.09
C PHE A 47 11.47 -15.86 0.73
N ASN A 48 11.36 -16.81 -0.17
CA ASN A 48 12.04 -16.80 -1.45
C ASN A 48 11.06 -16.66 -2.64
N GLN A 49 11.61 -16.64 -3.87
CA GLN A 49 10.81 -16.49 -5.08
C GLN A 49 9.78 -17.62 -5.26
N GLN A 50 10.12 -18.85 -4.90
CA GLN A 50 9.20 -19.99 -5.04
C GLN A 50 8.01 -19.86 -4.10
N ASP A 51 8.25 -19.43 -2.86
CA ASP A 51 7.19 -19.19 -1.88
C ASP A 51 6.21 -18.11 -2.37
N TYR A 52 6.74 -17.05 -3.02
CA TYR A 52 5.93 -16.00 -3.62
C TYR A 52 5.07 -16.54 -4.77
N ILE A 53 5.65 -17.31 -5.69
CA ILE A 53 4.93 -17.96 -6.80
C ILE A 53 3.79 -18.84 -6.26
N GLU A 54 4.06 -19.64 -5.25
CA GLU A 54 3.04 -20.49 -4.63
C GLU A 54 1.93 -19.68 -3.95
N ALA A 55 2.28 -18.56 -3.29
CA ALA A 55 1.29 -17.66 -2.71
C ALA A 55 0.37 -17.06 -3.78
N LEU A 56 0.92 -16.60 -4.91
CA LEU A 56 0.14 -16.11 -6.04
C LEU A 56 -0.82 -17.18 -6.60
N LYS A 57 -0.32 -18.40 -6.81
CA LYS A 57 -1.13 -19.54 -7.28
C LYS A 57 -2.25 -19.88 -6.29
N ARG A 58 -1.97 -19.86 -4.98
CA ARG A 58 -3.01 -20.08 -3.95
C ARG A 58 -4.07 -18.99 -4.01
N THR A 59 -3.65 -17.73 -4.11
CA THR A 59 -4.57 -16.58 -4.23
C THR A 59 -5.48 -16.73 -5.45
N ALA A 60 -4.92 -17.04 -6.61
CA ALA A 60 -5.68 -17.23 -7.84
C ALA A 60 -6.73 -18.35 -7.73
N LYS A 61 -6.41 -19.45 -7.03
CA LYS A 61 -7.34 -20.56 -6.80
C LYS A 61 -8.54 -20.19 -5.94
N THR A 62 -8.43 -19.16 -5.08
CA THR A 62 -9.56 -18.75 -4.23
C THR A 62 -10.71 -18.15 -5.02
N GLY A 63 -10.45 -17.60 -6.20
CA GLY A 63 -11.42 -16.82 -6.98
C GLY A 63 -11.91 -15.54 -6.32
N LYS A 64 -11.37 -15.18 -5.17
CA LYS A 64 -11.72 -13.94 -4.45
C LYS A 64 -11.17 -12.72 -5.18
N PRO A 65 -11.83 -11.56 -5.05
CA PRO A 65 -11.30 -10.30 -5.53
C PRO A 65 -9.96 -9.95 -4.88
N ILE A 66 -9.11 -9.26 -5.64
CA ILE A 66 -7.80 -8.80 -5.18
C ILE A 66 -7.72 -7.29 -5.17
N SER A 67 -6.81 -6.75 -4.36
CA SER A 67 -6.36 -5.36 -4.39
C SER A 67 -5.01 -5.27 -5.09
N LEU A 68 -4.83 -4.27 -5.94
CA LEU A 68 -3.57 -3.99 -6.61
C LEU A 68 -2.92 -2.74 -6.01
N TYR A 69 -1.64 -2.84 -5.71
CA TYR A 69 -0.80 -1.72 -5.33
C TYR A 69 0.39 -1.61 -6.28
N TYR A 70 0.53 -0.44 -6.91
CA TYR A 70 1.69 -0.12 -7.72
C TYR A 70 2.58 0.87 -6.99
N HIS A 71 3.80 0.45 -6.69
CA HIS A 71 4.79 1.32 -6.08
C HIS A 71 5.48 2.17 -7.15
N LEU A 72 5.32 3.50 -7.06
CA LEU A 72 5.90 4.47 -7.99
C LEU A 72 6.91 5.33 -7.21
N PRO A 73 8.21 4.97 -7.19
CA PRO A 73 9.17 5.49 -6.21
C PRO A 73 9.71 6.89 -6.49
N PHE A 74 9.33 7.54 -7.58
CA PHE A 74 9.95 8.80 -8.00
C PHE A 74 9.29 10.02 -7.37
N CYS A 75 10.13 10.93 -6.84
CA CYS A 75 9.73 12.21 -6.30
C CYS A 75 10.69 13.31 -6.74
N PRO A 76 10.20 14.52 -7.07
CA PRO A 76 11.08 15.65 -7.36
C PRO A 76 11.78 16.20 -6.11
N ASN A 77 11.17 16.05 -4.94
CA ASN A 77 11.67 16.51 -3.66
C ASN A 77 11.39 15.48 -2.56
N ILE A 78 12.16 15.55 -1.48
CA ILE A 78 11.93 14.73 -0.28
C ILE A 78 10.98 15.43 0.68
N CYS A 79 10.02 14.69 1.25
CA CYS A 79 9.19 15.16 2.35
C CYS A 79 9.87 14.88 3.69
N TYR A 80 9.73 15.77 4.67
CA TYR A 80 10.37 15.66 5.98
C TYR A 80 10.00 14.38 6.75
N TYR A 81 8.82 13.84 6.52
CA TYR A 81 8.28 12.63 7.20
C TYR A 81 8.38 11.36 6.34
N CYS A 82 9.12 11.39 5.23
CA CYS A 82 9.08 10.32 4.24
C CYS A 82 9.78 9.05 4.72
N GLY A 83 9.01 7.97 4.93
CA GLY A 83 9.47 6.61 5.19
C GLY A 83 9.40 5.67 3.99
N CYS A 84 8.98 6.14 2.80
CA CYS A 84 8.80 5.28 1.63
C CYS A 84 10.14 4.93 0.96
N ASN A 85 10.19 3.77 0.29
CA ASN A 85 11.22 3.51 -0.72
C ASN A 85 11.06 4.52 -1.85
N LYS A 86 12.08 5.35 -2.09
CA LYS A 86 11.99 6.49 -3.01
C LYS A 86 13.29 6.76 -3.76
N ILE A 87 13.13 7.37 -4.92
CA ILE A 87 14.20 7.89 -5.75
C ILE A 87 13.94 9.38 -5.95
N ILE A 88 14.77 10.23 -5.34
CA ILE A 88 14.64 11.68 -5.50
C ILE A 88 15.37 12.08 -6.78
N THR A 89 14.62 12.62 -7.74
CA THR A 89 15.15 13.08 -9.02
C THR A 89 14.19 14.04 -9.70
N LYS A 90 14.72 14.97 -10.47
CA LYS A 90 13.96 15.81 -11.42
C LYS A 90 14.02 15.29 -12.84
N ASP A 91 14.79 14.23 -13.08
CA ASP A 91 14.94 13.61 -14.40
C ASP A 91 13.80 12.60 -14.61
N HIS A 92 12.80 13.03 -15.38
CA HIS A 92 11.63 12.21 -15.75
C HIS A 92 12.00 11.03 -16.66
N GLY A 93 13.12 11.10 -17.39
CA GLY A 93 13.60 10.00 -18.25
C GLY A 93 13.93 8.72 -17.48
N ARG A 94 14.30 8.84 -16.21
CA ARG A 94 14.60 7.68 -15.36
C ARG A 94 13.38 6.82 -15.08
N SER A 95 12.19 7.40 -15.10
CA SER A 95 10.93 6.68 -14.86
C SER A 95 10.59 5.73 -16.01
N ALA A 96 10.96 6.04 -17.24
CA ALA A 96 10.63 5.22 -18.41
C ALA A 96 11.20 3.79 -18.31
N LYS A 97 12.43 3.65 -17.80
CA LYS A 97 13.05 2.34 -17.56
C LYS A 97 12.28 1.56 -16.49
N TYR A 98 11.89 2.24 -15.42
CA TYR A 98 11.13 1.63 -14.33
C TYR A 98 9.77 1.09 -14.81
N ILE A 99 9.04 1.88 -15.59
CA ILE A 99 7.73 1.46 -16.15
C ILE A 99 7.87 0.20 -17.00
N LYS A 100 8.93 0.07 -17.79
CA LYS A 100 9.19 -1.15 -18.58
C LYS A 100 9.34 -2.39 -17.67
N TYR A 101 10.04 -2.25 -16.56
CA TYR A 101 10.21 -3.36 -15.61
C TYR A 101 8.92 -3.65 -14.85
N LEU A 102 8.17 -2.62 -14.45
CA LEU A 102 6.88 -2.77 -13.82
C LEU A 102 5.89 -3.51 -14.73
N ALA A 103 5.83 -3.15 -16.01
CA ALA A 103 5.01 -3.85 -16.99
C ALA A 103 5.44 -5.33 -17.16
N LYS A 104 6.76 -5.60 -17.16
CA LYS A 104 7.27 -6.97 -17.20
C LYS A 104 6.85 -7.76 -15.96
N GLU A 105 6.97 -7.18 -14.77
CA GLU A 105 6.54 -7.78 -13.51
C GLU A 105 5.03 -8.10 -13.54
N MET A 106 4.21 -7.16 -13.99
CA MET A 106 2.77 -7.37 -14.16
C MET A 106 2.47 -8.58 -15.04
N ASN A 107 3.15 -8.71 -16.19
CA ASN A 107 2.97 -9.86 -17.07
C ASN A 107 3.38 -11.17 -16.36
N MET A 108 4.52 -11.18 -15.68
CA MET A 108 4.98 -12.37 -14.94
C MET A 108 3.98 -12.78 -13.84
N VAL A 109 3.42 -11.83 -13.11
CA VAL A 109 2.42 -12.08 -12.07
C VAL A 109 1.12 -12.60 -12.68
N THR A 110 0.63 -12.00 -13.77
CA THR A 110 -0.59 -12.43 -14.45
C THR A 110 -0.45 -13.84 -15.03
N ASP A 111 0.71 -14.19 -15.58
CA ASP A 111 1.01 -15.53 -16.09
C ASP A 111 0.99 -16.57 -14.96
N VAL A 112 1.66 -16.28 -13.84
CA VAL A 112 1.69 -17.16 -12.67
C VAL A 112 0.29 -17.39 -12.09
N MET A 113 -0.54 -16.34 -12.09
CA MET A 113 -1.92 -16.40 -11.60
C MET A 113 -2.90 -17.04 -12.60
N GLY A 114 -2.47 -17.29 -13.85
CA GLY A 114 -3.33 -17.84 -14.90
C GLY A 114 -4.41 -16.88 -15.36
N CYS A 115 -4.14 -15.57 -15.34
CA CYS A 115 -5.10 -14.52 -15.72
C CYS A 115 -5.34 -14.43 -17.23
N THR A 116 -4.54 -15.11 -18.07
CA THR A 116 -4.75 -15.23 -19.50
C THR A 116 -6.05 -15.98 -19.83
N ASP A 117 -6.33 -17.02 -19.07
CA ASP A 117 -7.49 -17.89 -19.29
C ASP A 117 -8.66 -17.59 -18.34
N LYS A 118 -8.38 -16.96 -17.20
CA LYS A 118 -9.36 -16.67 -16.16
C LYS A 118 -9.20 -15.27 -15.61
N LYS A 119 -10.28 -14.48 -15.69
CA LYS A 119 -10.30 -13.14 -15.07
C LYS A 119 -10.44 -13.24 -13.56
N ILE A 120 -9.54 -12.56 -12.84
CA ILE A 120 -9.63 -12.39 -11.39
C ILE A 120 -10.19 -10.98 -11.13
N PRO A 121 -11.28 -10.83 -10.36
CA PRO A 121 -11.84 -9.52 -10.05
C PRO A 121 -10.85 -8.64 -9.28
N VAL A 122 -10.74 -7.38 -9.66
CA VAL A 122 -9.96 -6.37 -8.95
C VAL A 122 -10.94 -5.38 -8.33
N THR A 123 -10.93 -5.23 -7.01
CA THR A 123 -11.83 -4.31 -6.28
C THR A 123 -11.15 -3.01 -5.89
N GLN A 124 -9.84 -3.00 -5.81
CA GLN A 124 -9.08 -1.80 -5.47
C GLN A 124 -7.83 -1.71 -6.33
N LEU A 125 -7.50 -0.49 -6.73
CA LEU A 125 -6.24 -0.14 -7.39
C LEU A 125 -5.68 1.09 -6.71
N HIS A 126 -4.45 1.00 -6.22
CA HIS A 126 -3.76 2.10 -5.57
C HIS A 126 -2.38 2.32 -6.19
N TRP A 127 -2.08 3.57 -6.50
CA TRP A 127 -0.76 4.02 -6.88
C TRP A 127 -0.16 4.82 -5.74
N GLY A 128 1.01 4.42 -5.27
CA GLY A 128 1.62 5.04 -4.11
C GLY A 128 3.14 4.95 -4.10
N GLY A 129 3.72 5.28 -2.97
CA GLY A 129 5.16 5.29 -2.74
C GLY A 129 5.76 6.68 -2.85
N GLY A 130 6.09 7.13 -4.04
CA GLY A 130 6.57 8.48 -4.33
C GLY A 130 5.45 9.44 -4.73
N THR A 131 5.66 10.16 -5.83
CA THR A 131 4.68 11.06 -6.43
C THR A 131 4.13 10.40 -7.69
N PRO A 132 2.91 9.84 -7.68
CA PRO A 132 2.38 9.11 -8.84
C PRO A 132 2.31 9.96 -10.12
N THR A 133 2.05 11.26 -9.97
CA THR A 133 2.00 12.22 -11.09
C THR A 133 3.37 12.55 -11.70
N PHE A 134 4.48 12.10 -11.11
CA PHE A 134 5.83 12.26 -11.65
C PHE A 134 5.97 11.68 -13.07
N PHE A 135 5.15 10.70 -13.43
CA PHE A 135 5.21 10.00 -14.71
C PHE A 135 4.42 10.71 -15.83
N ILE A 136 3.68 11.77 -15.51
CA ILE A 136 2.76 12.45 -16.44
C ILE A 136 3.36 13.78 -16.95
N ALA A 137 4.45 14.23 -16.34
CA ALA A 137 5.08 15.51 -16.62
C ALA A 137 6.11 15.43 -17.76
#